data_379711867657f8fdf80409ac41ac9911
#
_entry.id   379711867657f8fdf80409ac41ac9911
#
_cell.length_a   1.000
_cell.length_b   1.000
_cell.length_c   1.000
_cell.angle_alpha   90.00
_cell.angle_beta   90.00
_cell.angle_gamma   90.00
#
_symmetry.space_group_name_H-M   'P 1'
#
loop_
_entity.id
_entity.type
_entity.pdbx_description
1 polymer ?
#
loop_
_entity_poly.entity_id
_entity_poly.type
_entity_poly.pdbx_seq_one_letter_code
_entity_poly.pdbx_strand_id
1 'polypeptide(L)'
;MKLVFDIETNGLLRETPSRYYDEELKKWIPFIIPQLDTAWCIVAIDDDNKQHVFRPDQIKEGIEFLKSADTLVGHNIIGFDIPVINILYGVDLYKHCKITDTLVLSGLFNPIRDKGHGLKAWGEKLGYHKGDHSDFSKFSEEMLTYCIRDTEINVKVLELLKKESIGFSKECINLEHETRRVVCN
;
A
#
# COMPACT_ATOMS: atom_id res chain seq x y z
N MET A 1 -6.17 18.74 1.06
CA MET A 1 -6.08 17.65 2.06
C MET A 1 -5.22 16.54 1.48
N LYS A 2 -4.28 16.04 2.23
CA LYS A 2 -3.49 14.85 1.89
C LYS A 2 -4.04 13.66 2.69
N LEU A 3 -4.14 12.51 2.06
CA LEU A 3 -4.48 11.25 2.72
C LEU A 3 -3.35 10.24 2.52
N VAL A 4 -2.90 9.62 3.59
CA VAL A 4 -2.08 8.40 3.56
C VAL A 4 -3.03 7.23 3.68
N PHE A 5 -3.02 6.28 2.73
CA PHE A 5 -4.00 5.19 2.72
C PHE A 5 -3.38 3.85 2.35
N ASP A 6 -4.11 2.80 2.67
CA ASP A 6 -3.81 1.42 2.36
C ASP A 6 -5.13 0.64 2.19
N ILE A 7 -5.12 -0.45 1.40
CA ILE A 7 -6.27 -1.33 1.21
C ILE A 7 -5.89 -2.79 1.42
N GLU A 8 -6.84 -3.60 1.92
CA GLU A 8 -6.68 -5.05 1.97
C GLU A 8 -7.64 -5.75 1.02
N THR A 9 -7.18 -6.82 0.41
CA THR A 9 -7.91 -7.57 -0.62
C THR A 9 -7.79 -9.08 -0.40
N ASN A 10 -8.61 -9.86 -1.09
CA ASN A 10 -8.60 -11.32 -0.98
C ASN A 10 -7.55 -12.03 -1.87
N GLY A 11 -6.71 -11.28 -2.60
CA GLY A 11 -5.73 -11.87 -3.51
C GLY A 11 -4.78 -10.85 -4.11
N LEU A 12 -4.14 -11.19 -5.22
CA LEU A 12 -3.24 -10.34 -5.98
C LEU A 12 -3.85 -9.91 -7.31
N LEU A 13 -3.24 -8.93 -7.99
CA LEU A 13 -3.70 -8.43 -9.31
C LEU A 13 -3.78 -9.54 -10.37
N ARG A 14 -3.02 -10.62 -10.18
CA ARG A 14 -3.06 -11.83 -11.01
C ARG A 14 -2.77 -13.05 -10.14
N GLU A 15 -3.23 -14.21 -10.56
CA GLU A 15 -2.84 -15.46 -9.93
C GLU A 15 -1.32 -15.60 -9.88
N THR A 16 -0.80 -15.95 -8.72
CA THR A 16 0.63 -16.04 -8.52
C THR A 16 0.99 -17.37 -7.86
N PRO A 17 1.83 -18.20 -8.50
CA PRO A 17 2.39 -19.37 -7.87
C PRO A 17 3.18 -18.99 -6.62
N SER A 18 2.92 -19.66 -5.51
CA SER A 18 3.60 -19.46 -4.24
C SER A 18 3.85 -20.81 -3.55
N ARG A 19 4.48 -20.75 -2.37
CA ARG A 19 4.73 -21.95 -1.55
C ARG A 19 4.84 -21.54 -0.09
N TYR A 20 4.38 -22.39 0.82
CA TYR A 20 4.66 -22.29 2.25
C TYR A 20 5.48 -23.50 2.72
N TYR A 21 6.21 -23.35 3.80
CA TYR A 21 6.94 -24.45 4.41
C TYR A 21 6.06 -25.15 5.44
N ASP A 22 5.86 -26.44 5.25
CA ASP A 22 5.09 -27.28 6.18
C ASP A 22 6.04 -27.90 7.19
N GLU A 23 5.93 -27.52 8.46
CA GLU A 23 6.81 -27.96 9.53
C GLU A 23 6.65 -29.45 9.87
N GLU A 24 5.45 -30.02 9.72
CA GLU A 24 5.19 -31.43 9.98
C GLU A 24 5.80 -32.32 8.88
N LEU A 25 5.56 -31.92 7.63
CA LEU A 25 6.07 -32.63 6.45
C LEU A 25 7.50 -32.26 6.10
N LYS A 26 8.08 -31.25 6.75
CA LYS A 26 9.43 -30.70 6.50
C LYS A 26 9.70 -30.44 5.00
N LYS A 27 8.72 -29.87 4.31
CA LYS A 27 8.84 -29.57 2.88
C LYS A 27 8.06 -28.32 2.50
N TRP A 28 8.45 -27.75 1.34
CA TRP A 28 7.72 -26.66 0.70
C TRP A 28 6.49 -27.19 -0.03
N ILE A 29 5.30 -26.67 0.30
CA ILE A 29 4.03 -27.02 -0.34
C ILE A 29 3.68 -25.90 -1.32
N PRO A 30 3.50 -26.18 -2.62
CA PRO A 30 3.07 -25.19 -3.60
C PRO A 30 1.58 -24.89 -3.45
N PHE A 31 1.20 -23.64 -3.71
CA PHE A 31 -0.18 -23.21 -3.86
C PHE A 31 -0.27 -22.03 -4.82
N ILE A 32 -1.48 -21.67 -5.23
CA ILE A 32 -1.74 -20.49 -6.07
C ILE A 32 -2.40 -19.43 -5.19
N ILE A 33 -1.82 -18.23 -5.16
CA ILE A 33 -2.49 -17.05 -4.62
C ILE A 33 -3.51 -16.63 -5.67
N PRO A 34 -4.82 -16.57 -5.33
CA PRO A 34 -5.86 -16.29 -6.31
C PRO A 34 -5.77 -14.84 -6.82
N GLN A 35 -6.28 -14.62 -8.00
CA GLN A 35 -6.53 -13.26 -8.48
C GLN A 35 -7.62 -12.63 -7.60
N LEU A 36 -7.40 -11.38 -7.22
CA LEU A 36 -8.33 -10.65 -6.37
C LEU A 36 -9.66 -10.37 -7.10
N ASP A 37 -10.73 -10.37 -6.32
CA ASP A 37 -12.07 -9.97 -6.74
C ASP A 37 -12.81 -9.11 -5.67
N THR A 38 -12.21 -8.98 -4.49
CA THR A 38 -12.82 -8.33 -3.33
C THR A 38 -11.80 -7.46 -2.60
N ALA A 39 -12.18 -6.21 -2.28
CA ALA A 39 -11.49 -5.38 -1.31
C ALA A 39 -12.23 -5.47 0.04
N TRP A 40 -11.46 -5.70 1.11
CA TRP A 40 -11.99 -5.95 2.45
C TRP A 40 -12.11 -4.68 3.31
N CYS A 41 -11.13 -3.81 3.23
CA CYS A 41 -11.17 -2.54 3.93
C CYS A 41 -10.26 -1.51 3.26
N ILE A 42 -10.55 -0.23 3.55
CA ILE A 42 -9.70 0.92 3.24
C ILE A 42 -9.44 1.62 4.56
N VAL A 43 -8.19 1.95 4.81
CA VAL A 43 -7.78 2.82 5.92
C VAL A 43 -7.10 4.05 5.36
N ALA A 44 -7.47 5.23 5.83
CA ALA A 44 -6.83 6.48 5.46
C ALA A 44 -6.53 7.33 6.70
N ILE A 45 -5.40 8.03 6.69
CA ILE A 45 -5.01 8.98 7.73
C ILE A 45 -4.82 10.34 7.07
N ASP A 46 -5.50 11.36 7.58
CA ASP A 46 -5.48 12.72 7.04
C ASP A 46 -4.35 13.59 7.61
N ASP A 47 -4.32 14.87 7.21
CA ASP A 47 -3.30 15.83 7.65
C ASP A 47 -3.36 16.14 9.16
N ASP A 48 -4.51 15.92 9.81
CA ASP A 48 -4.70 16.10 11.25
C ASP A 48 -4.42 14.82 12.04
N ASN A 49 -3.87 13.79 11.39
CA ASN A 49 -3.64 12.44 11.92
C ASN A 49 -4.93 11.73 12.37
N LYS A 50 -6.08 12.15 11.84
CA LYS A 50 -7.33 11.46 12.07
C LYS A 50 -7.41 10.24 11.16
N GLN A 51 -7.75 9.11 11.76
CA GLN A 51 -7.94 7.84 11.09
C GLN A 51 -9.38 7.70 10.58
N HIS A 52 -9.51 7.32 9.32
CA HIS A 52 -10.77 7.00 8.64
C HIS A 52 -10.72 5.54 8.22
N VAL A 53 -11.72 4.77 8.61
CA VAL A 53 -11.81 3.32 8.39
C VAL A 53 -13.07 3.01 7.62
N PHE A 54 -12.93 2.27 6.53
CA PHE A 54 -14.03 1.82 5.69
C PHE A 54 -14.00 0.30 5.62
N ARG A 55 -15.08 -0.32 6.10
CA ARG A 55 -15.27 -1.78 6.19
C ARG A 55 -15.83 -2.33 4.87
N PRO A 56 -16.03 -3.64 4.70
CA PRO A 56 -16.44 -4.23 3.43
C PRO A 56 -17.70 -3.64 2.81
N ASP A 57 -18.65 -3.24 3.62
CA ASP A 57 -19.90 -2.58 3.19
C ASP A 57 -19.75 -1.09 2.87
N GLN A 58 -18.59 -0.49 3.21
CA GLN A 58 -18.28 0.94 3.07
C GLN A 58 -17.18 1.23 2.02
N ILE A 59 -16.73 0.24 1.25
CA ILE A 59 -15.62 0.43 0.30
C ILE A 59 -15.91 1.54 -0.72
N LYS A 60 -17.14 1.62 -1.23
CA LYS A 60 -17.51 2.69 -2.17
C LYS A 60 -17.47 4.08 -1.53
N GLU A 61 -17.87 4.20 -0.27
CA GLU A 61 -17.77 5.42 0.52
C GLU A 61 -16.29 5.80 0.72
N GLY A 62 -15.45 4.82 1.05
CA GLY A 62 -14.01 5.01 1.17
C GLY A 62 -13.35 5.50 -0.12
N ILE A 63 -13.74 4.93 -1.27
CA ILE A 63 -13.24 5.39 -2.58
C ILE A 63 -13.66 6.85 -2.87
N GLU A 64 -14.92 7.21 -2.58
CA GLU A 64 -15.36 8.61 -2.74
C GLU A 64 -14.61 9.54 -1.78
N PHE A 65 -14.31 9.08 -0.56
CA PHE A 65 -13.48 9.83 0.37
C PHE A 65 -12.04 10.02 -0.18
N LEU A 66 -11.41 8.97 -0.73
CA LEU A 66 -10.10 9.09 -1.36
C LEU A 66 -10.10 10.09 -2.52
N LYS A 67 -11.15 10.14 -3.36
CA LYS A 67 -11.29 11.09 -4.47
C LYS A 67 -11.36 12.55 -4.01
N SER A 68 -11.73 12.82 -2.76
CA SER A 68 -11.80 14.17 -2.20
C SER A 68 -10.44 14.76 -1.81
N ALA A 69 -9.37 13.97 -1.85
CA ALA A 69 -8.03 14.41 -1.53
C ALA A 69 -7.37 15.17 -2.68
N ASP A 70 -6.52 16.15 -2.34
CA ASP A 70 -5.60 16.77 -3.33
C ASP A 70 -4.43 15.83 -3.65
N THR A 71 -3.99 15.06 -2.64
CA THR A 71 -2.87 14.14 -2.76
C THR A 71 -3.15 12.84 -2.00
N LEU A 72 -2.99 11.73 -2.69
CA LEU A 72 -2.98 10.39 -2.10
C LEU A 72 -1.55 9.92 -1.94
N VAL A 73 -1.25 9.37 -0.79
CA VAL A 73 0.04 8.77 -0.43
C VAL A 73 -0.18 7.34 -0.01
N GLY A 74 0.68 6.44 -0.46
CA GLY A 74 0.66 5.05 -0.02
C GLY A 74 1.97 4.36 -0.34
N HIS A 75 2.09 3.10 0.03
CA HIS A 75 3.29 2.30 -0.21
C HIS A 75 3.04 1.26 -1.29
N ASN A 76 3.67 1.41 -2.45
CA ASN A 76 3.41 0.61 -3.66
C ASN A 76 1.99 0.79 -4.23
N ILE A 77 1.35 1.92 -3.96
CA ILE A 77 -0.02 2.18 -4.42
C ILE A 77 -0.12 2.28 -5.94
N ILE A 78 0.94 2.68 -6.64
CA ILE A 78 1.01 2.68 -8.10
C ILE A 78 1.00 1.25 -8.63
N GLY A 79 1.65 0.32 -7.92
CA GLY A 79 1.74 -1.08 -8.34
C GLY A 79 0.58 -1.95 -7.86
N PHE A 80 -0.24 -1.50 -6.92
CA PHE A 80 -1.29 -2.34 -6.34
C PHE A 80 -2.60 -1.60 -6.08
N ASP A 81 -2.70 -0.73 -5.09
CA ASP A 81 -3.97 -0.18 -4.60
C ASP A 81 -4.77 0.57 -5.67
N ILE A 82 -4.11 1.44 -6.43
CA ILE A 82 -4.77 2.21 -7.50
C ILE A 82 -5.26 1.31 -8.63
N PRO A 83 -4.45 0.38 -9.18
CA PRO A 83 -4.93 -0.63 -10.12
C PRO A 83 -6.09 -1.47 -9.59
N VAL A 84 -6.06 -1.89 -8.32
CA VAL A 84 -7.14 -2.64 -7.69
C VAL A 84 -8.44 -1.85 -7.69
N ILE A 85 -8.41 -0.60 -7.22
CA ILE A 85 -9.59 0.29 -7.21
C ILE A 85 -10.14 0.48 -8.62
N ASN A 86 -9.26 0.64 -9.62
CA ASN A 86 -9.69 0.78 -11.01
C ASN A 86 -10.34 -0.51 -11.55
N ILE A 87 -9.74 -1.67 -11.30
CA ILE A 87 -10.24 -2.97 -11.79
C ILE A 87 -11.58 -3.32 -11.15
N LEU A 88 -11.69 -3.20 -9.82
CA LEU A 88 -12.89 -3.65 -9.09
C LEU A 88 -14.03 -2.63 -9.13
N TYR A 89 -13.73 -1.34 -9.20
CA TYR A 89 -14.73 -0.28 -9.03
C TYR A 89 -14.80 0.70 -10.21
N GLY A 90 -13.94 0.57 -11.23
CA GLY A 90 -13.92 1.43 -12.42
C GLY A 90 -13.47 2.87 -12.13
N VAL A 91 -12.77 3.11 -11.01
CA VAL A 91 -12.35 4.45 -10.58
C VAL A 91 -10.86 4.65 -10.84
N ASP A 92 -10.54 5.61 -11.69
CA ASP A 92 -9.18 6.05 -11.96
C ASP A 92 -8.80 7.22 -11.03
N LEU A 93 -8.12 6.92 -9.93
CA LEU A 93 -7.70 7.92 -8.94
C LEU A 93 -6.72 8.97 -9.49
N TYR A 94 -5.97 8.68 -10.56
CA TYR A 94 -5.11 9.66 -11.21
C TYR A 94 -5.86 10.86 -11.81
N LYS A 95 -7.17 10.70 -12.09
CA LYS A 95 -8.03 11.80 -12.60
C LYS A 95 -8.46 12.77 -11.50
N HIS A 96 -8.33 12.36 -10.25
CA HIS A 96 -8.84 13.11 -9.10
C HIS A 96 -7.74 13.68 -8.21
N CYS A 97 -6.63 12.95 -8.05
CA CYS A 97 -5.63 13.24 -7.03
C CYS A 97 -4.21 13.18 -7.60
N LYS A 98 -3.31 13.95 -6.99
CA LYS A 98 -1.87 13.70 -7.15
C LYS A 98 -1.49 12.45 -6.37
N ILE A 99 -0.63 11.63 -6.96
CA ILE A 99 -0.19 10.37 -6.36
C ILE A 99 1.25 10.50 -5.88
N THR A 100 1.49 10.04 -4.67
CA THR A 100 2.83 9.92 -4.08
C THR A 100 3.00 8.50 -3.55
N ASP A 101 3.94 7.77 -4.11
CA ASP A 101 4.24 6.39 -3.71
C ASP A 101 5.53 6.33 -2.90
N THR A 102 5.43 5.94 -1.64
CA THR A 102 6.58 5.91 -0.73
C THR A 102 7.57 4.80 -1.05
N LEU A 103 7.17 3.73 -1.76
CA LEU A 103 8.09 2.73 -2.29
C LEU A 103 8.99 3.34 -3.38
N VAL A 104 8.40 4.12 -4.29
CA VAL A 104 9.12 4.85 -5.35
C VAL A 104 10.10 5.84 -4.73
N LEU A 105 9.63 6.67 -3.79
CA LEU A 105 10.48 7.64 -3.10
C LEU A 105 11.62 6.95 -2.33
N SER A 106 11.32 5.83 -1.68
CA SER A 106 12.31 5.06 -0.93
C SER A 106 13.45 4.56 -1.82
N GLY A 107 13.12 4.06 -3.02
CA GLY A 107 14.10 3.63 -4.02
C GLY A 107 14.89 4.79 -4.61
N LEU A 108 14.21 5.89 -4.95
CA LEU A 108 14.83 7.07 -5.55
C LEU A 108 15.85 7.75 -4.61
N PHE A 109 15.45 7.98 -3.35
CA PHE A 109 16.29 8.75 -2.41
C PHE A 109 17.46 7.93 -1.85
N ASN A 110 17.31 6.62 -1.72
CA ASN A 110 18.39 5.75 -1.30
C ASN A 110 18.21 4.34 -1.89
N PRO A 111 18.77 4.05 -3.06
CA PRO A 111 18.58 2.77 -3.76
C PRO A 111 19.19 1.58 -3.00
N ILE A 112 20.16 1.84 -2.09
CA ILE A 112 20.86 0.79 -1.32
C ILE A 112 20.41 0.89 0.15
N ARG A 113 19.18 0.45 0.43
CA ARG A 113 18.68 0.35 1.81
C ARG A 113 18.98 -1.02 2.40
N ASP A 114 19.52 -0.99 3.60
CA ASP A 114 19.60 -2.19 4.41
C ASP A 114 18.21 -2.80 4.61
N LYS A 115 18.05 -4.10 4.36
CA LYS A 115 16.78 -4.86 4.40
C LYS A 115 15.73 -4.48 3.33
N GLY A 116 16.06 -3.58 2.38
CA GLY A 116 15.18 -3.19 1.27
C GLY A 116 14.17 -2.08 1.59
N HIS A 117 13.16 -1.95 0.73
CA HIS A 117 12.24 -0.80 0.69
C HIS A 117 10.82 -1.11 1.21
N GLY A 118 10.49 -2.38 1.49
CA GLY A 118 9.13 -2.78 1.90
C GLY A 118 8.74 -2.26 3.29
N LEU A 119 7.43 -2.15 3.55
CA LEU A 119 6.91 -1.65 4.85
C LEU A 119 7.41 -2.46 6.05
N LYS A 120 7.64 -3.76 5.90
CA LYS A 120 8.22 -4.59 6.97
C LYS A 120 9.62 -4.09 7.37
N ALA A 121 10.50 -3.83 6.39
CA ALA A 121 11.84 -3.30 6.64
C ALA A 121 11.79 -1.90 7.26
N TRP A 122 10.87 -1.06 6.81
CA TRP A 122 10.64 0.25 7.40
C TRP A 122 10.10 0.17 8.83
N GLY A 123 9.16 -0.73 9.11
CA GLY A 123 8.63 -0.98 10.45
C GLY A 123 9.73 -1.39 11.42
N GLU A 124 10.61 -2.31 11.03
CA GLU A 124 11.77 -2.71 11.82
C GLU A 124 12.71 -1.52 12.09
N LYS A 125 13.03 -0.71 11.08
CA LYS A 125 13.88 0.50 11.22
C LYS A 125 13.27 1.54 12.15
N LEU A 126 11.95 1.67 12.16
CA LEU A 126 11.21 2.61 12.98
C LEU A 126 10.93 2.09 14.40
N GLY A 127 11.25 0.82 14.71
CA GLY A 127 10.85 0.17 15.96
C GLY A 127 9.33 0.01 16.09
N TYR A 128 8.62 0.01 14.95
CA TYR A 128 7.17 -0.08 14.87
C TYR A 128 6.80 -1.32 14.08
N HIS A 129 6.74 -2.45 14.77
CA HIS A 129 6.60 -3.74 14.12
C HIS A 129 5.29 -3.83 13.34
N LYS A 130 5.41 -4.18 12.05
CA LYS A 130 4.30 -4.61 11.22
C LYS A 130 3.71 -5.87 11.84
N GLY A 131 2.38 -5.90 12.01
CA GLY A 131 1.69 -7.12 12.42
C GLY A 131 1.88 -8.25 11.41
N ASP A 132 1.69 -9.48 11.83
CA ASP A 132 1.61 -10.62 10.93
C ASP A 132 0.12 -10.96 10.69
N HIS A 133 -0.27 -10.95 9.42
CA HIS A 133 -1.58 -11.43 8.97
C HIS A 133 -1.39 -12.36 7.79
N SER A 134 -2.12 -13.46 7.72
CA SER A 134 -1.94 -14.50 6.70
C SER A 134 -3.24 -14.96 6.03
N ASP A 135 -4.39 -14.80 6.69
CA ASP A 135 -5.68 -15.22 6.12
C ASP A 135 -6.40 -14.03 5.47
N PHE A 136 -6.15 -13.84 4.18
CA PHE A 136 -6.81 -12.83 3.35
C PHE A 136 -8.08 -13.33 2.67
N SER A 137 -8.53 -14.56 2.94
CA SER A 137 -9.71 -15.15 2.29
C SER A 137 -11.03 -14.52 2.72
N LYS A 138 -11.06 -13.88 3.88
CA LYS A 138 -12.25 -13.22 4.47
C LYS A 138 -11.83 -12.01 5.29
N PHE A 139 -12.74 -11.06 5.44
CA PHE A 139 -12.55 -9.94 6.34
C PHE A 139 -12.45 -10.40 7.80
N SER A 140 -11.51 -9.81 8.55
CA SER A 140 -11.38 -9.97 10.00
C SER A 140 -10.93 -8.68 10.68
N GLU A 141 -11.16 -8.55 11.99
CA GLU A 141 -10.68 -7.39 12.76
C GLU A 141 -9.14 -7.38 12.87
N GLU A 142 -8.52 -8.56 12.80
CA GLU A 142 -7.07 -8.69 12.75
C GLU A 142 -6.52 -8.12 11.44
N MET A 143 -7.19 -8.41 10.30
CA MET A 143 -6.85 -7.81 9.00
C MET A 143 -7.00 -6.29 9.02
N LEU A 144 -8.09 -5.78 9.58
CA LEU A 144 -8.30 -4.34 9.74
C LEU A 144 -7.20 -3.72 10.60
N THR A 145 -6.84 -4.36 11.71
CA THR A 145 -5.74 -3.90 12.58
C THR A 145 -4.41 -3.89 11.83
N TYR A 146 -4.18 -4.88 10.97
CA TYR A 146 -3.01 -4.97 10.11
C TYR A 146 -2.97 -3.80 9.10
N CYS A 147 -4.07 -3.51 8.39
CA CYS A 147 -4.19 -2.38 7.47
C CYS A 147 -3.97 -1.02 8.17
N ILE A 148 -4.56 -0.84 9.38
CA ILE A 148 -4.33 0.35 10.20
C ILE A 148 -2.83 0.51 10.50
N ARG A 149 -2.18 -0.57 10.92
CA ARG A 149 -0.75 -0.56 11.25
C ARG A 149 0.12 -0.21 10.06
N ASP A 150 -0.18 -0.75 8.89
CA ASP A 150 0.55 -0.46 7.65
C ASP A 150 0.39 1.02 7.26
N THR A 151 -0.80 1.58 7.38
CA THR A 151 -1.06 3.00 7.13
C THR A 151 -0.29 3.89 8.12
N GLU A 152 -0.26 3.56 9.42
CA GLU A 152 0.51 4.28 10.43
C GLU A 152 2.03 4.23 10.19
N ILE A 153 2.56 3.07 9.80
CA ILE A 153 3.96 2.94 9.40
C ILE A 153 4.25 3.86 8.21
N ASN A 154 3.36 3.87 7.22
CA ASN A 154 3.55 4.67 6.01
C ASN A 154 3.53 6.19 6.28
N VAL A 155 2.72 6.67 7.22
CA VAL A 155 2.80 8.08 7.70
C VAL A 155 4.22 8.40 8.20
N LYS A 156 4.79 7.54 9.03
CA LYS A 156 6.15 7.72 9.58
C LYS A 156 7.22 7.62 8.49
N VAL A 157 7.06 6.70 7.55
CA VAL A 157 7.95 6.56 6.38
C VAL A 157 7.94 7.83 5.55
N LEU A 158 6.76 8.39 5.26
CA LEU A 158 6.64 9.65 4.51
C LEU A 158 7.39 10.79 5.19
N GLU A 159 7.31 10.91 6.51
CA GLU A 159 8.02 11.95 7.27
C GLU A 159 9.54 11.81 7.17
N LEU A 160 10.06 10.59 7.19
CA LEU A 160 11.49 10.34 6.99
C LEU A 160 11.91 10.63 5.55
N LEU A 161 11.15 10.17 4.56
CA LEU A 161 11.42 10.40 3.16
C LEU A 161 11.40 11.89 2.79
N LYS A 162 10.56 12.70 3.43
CA LYS A 162 10.62 14.17 3.28
C LYS A 162 11.97 14.76 3.69
N LYS A 163 12.64 14.20 4.70
CA LYS A 163 13.99 14.65 5.11
C LYS A 163 15.05 14.18 4.11
N GLU A 164 14.87 13.00 3.53
CA GLU A 164 15.78 12.44 2.52
C GLU A 164 15.62 13.09 1.14
N SER A 165 14.51 13.78 0.88
CA SER A 165 14.23 14.44 -0.41
C SER A 165 15.12 15.65 -0.71
N ILE A 166 15.93 16.10 0.25
CA ILE A 166 16.81 17.24 0.07
C ILE A 166 17.81 16.98 -1.07
N GLY A 167 17.81 17.86 -2.07
CA GLY A 167 18.64 17.74 -3.26
C GLY A 167 17.95 17.07 -4.46
N PHE A 168 16.77 16.52 -4.31
CA PHE A 168 15.96 16.00 -5.42
C PHE A 168 14.97 17.06 -5.91
N SER A 169 14.93 17.28 -7.23
CA SER A 169 13.96 18.19 -7.83
C SER A 169 12.56 17.56 -7.91
N LYS A 170 11.52 18.40 -7.97
CA LYS A 170 10.14 17.93 -8.18
C LYS A 170 9.98 17.19 -9.51
N GLU A 171 10.69 17.63 -10.54
CA GLU A 171 10.69 17.01 -11.87
C GLU A 171 11.25 15.59 -11.82
N CYS A 172 12.36 15.38 -11.08
CA CYS A 172 12.96 14.06 -10.88
C CYS A 172 11.98 13.12 -10.15
N ILE A 173 11.36 13.60 -9.08
CA ILE A 173 10.36 12.83 -8.32
C ILE A 173 9.16 12.47 -9.20
N ASN A 174 8.65 13.42 -9.98
CA ASN A 174 7.51 13.18 -10.87
C ASN A 174 7.88 12.19 -11.98
N LEU A 175 9.06 12.32 -12.58
CA LEU A 175 9.52 11.40 -13.62
C LEU A 175 9.58 9.95 -13.10
N GLU A 176 10.07 9.74 -11.88
CA GLU A 176 10.16 8.41 -11.29
C GLU A 176 8.78 7.80 -11.03
N HIS A 177 7.81 8.60 -10.56
CA HIS A 177 6.42 8.16 -10.39
C HIS A 177 5.76 7.80 -11.73
N GLU A 178 5.95 8.63 -12.77
CA GLU A 178 5.42 8.33 -14.11
C GLU A 178 6.09 7.08 -14.72
N THR A 179 7.39 6.91 -14.53
CA THR A 179 8.10 5.70 -14.96
C THR A 179 7.50 4.46 -14.29
N ARG A 180 7.30 4.51 -12.98
CA ARG A 180 6.67 3.41 -12.25
C ARG A 180 5.25 3.12 -12.75
N ARG A 181 4.46 4.16 -13.00
CA ARG A 181 3.11 4.03 -13.55
C ARG A 181 3.09 3.32 -14.90
N VAL A 182 3.99 3.67 -15.81
CA VAL A 182 4.09 3.04 -17.14
C VAL A 182 4.53 1.58 -17.06
N VAL A 183 5.44 1.26 -16.14
CA VAL A 183 5.95 -0.11 -15.96
C VAL A 183 4.93 -1.04 -15.29
N CYS A 184 4.03 -0.51 -14.45
CA CYS A 184 3.03 -1.30 -13.73
C CYS A 184 1.70 -1.45 -14.49
N ASN A 185 1.47 -0.67 -15.56
CA ASN A 185 0.31 -0.80 -16.46
C ASN A 185 0.63 -1.71 -17.65
#